data_b2c881033ec73dd324ecceb5a5fc7a83
#
_entry.id   b2c881033ec73dd324ecceb5a5fc7a83
#
_cell.length_a   1.000
_cell.length_b   1.000
_cell.length_c   1.000
_cell.angle_alpha   90.00
_cell.angle_beta   90.00
_cell.angle_gamma   90.00
#
_symmetry.space_group_name_H-M   'P 1'
#
loop_
_entity.id
_entity.type
_entity.pdbx_description
1 polymer ?
#
loop_
_entity_poly.entity_id
_entity_poly.type
_entity_poly.pdbx_seq_one_letter_code
_entity_poly.pdbx_strand_id
1 'polypeptide(L)'
;INTGIVAERFGGQVMDTMDIENFTSVQKTQGPKFAAEMEAHVREYDVDIMNLQRVSKITGADQTANGLVEVELENGAKLESKTVILSTGARWREMNVPGEAEYRTRGVAYCPHCDGPLFKGKRVAVIGGGNSGVEAAIDLAGIVEHVTLVEFDTKLRADQVLQNKLNSLPNTTVIMNALSTEVLGDGSQVTGLKYKDRATDEEHVVELAGIFVQIGLLPNTDFLKDSEVELTNRGEIIVNDRNETNVKGVFAAGDCTTVPYK
;
A
#
# COMPACT_ATOMS: atom_id res chain seq x y z
N ILE A 1 -12.22 -3.74 -29.78
CA ILE A 1 -11.38 -4.74 -29.08
C ILE A 1 -12.26 -5.32 -27.99
N ASN A 2 -12.41 -6.63 -27.94
CA ASN A 2 -13.09 -7.29 -26.81
C ASN A 2 -12.16 -7.24 -25.60
N THR A 3 -12.65 -6.67 -24.52
CA THR A 3 -11.86 -6.45 -23.29
C THR A 3 -12.63 -6.97 -22.09
N GLY A 4 -11.93 -7.65 -21.17
CA GLY A 4 -12.48 -8.04 -19.87
C GLY A 4 -11.62 -7.49 -18.75
N ILE A 5 -12.24 -7.18 -17.63
CA ILE A 5 -11.58 -6.78 -16.38
C ILE A 5 -11.89 -7.82 -15.32
N VAL A 6 -10.85 -8.30 -14.63
CA VAL A 6 -10.97 -9.20 -13.49
C VAL A 6 -10.41 -8.51 -12.27
N ALA A 7 -11.18 -8.40 -11.21
CA ALA A 7 -10.76 -7.78 -9.96
C ALA A 7 -11.43 -8.43 -8.75
N GLU A 8 -10.70 -8.52 -7.65
CA GLU A 8 -11.26 -8.90 -6.34
C GLU A 8 -12.20 -7.79 -5.83
N ARG A 9 -11.81 -6.54 -6.01
CA ARG A 9 -12.59 -5.35 -5.64
C ARG A 9 -12.36 -4.26 -6.69
N PHE A 10 -13.42 -3.85 -7.40
CA PHE A 10 -13.32 -2.72 -8.31
C PHE A 10 -12.91 -1.44 -7.55
N GLY A 11 -11.97 -0.68 -8.10
CA GLY A 11 -11.39 0.49 -7.43
C GLY A 11 -10.23 0.18 -6.47
N GLY A 12 -10.01 -1.09 -6.11
CA GLY A 12 -8.84 -1.51 -5.33
C GLY A 12 -8.59 -0.66 -4.08
N GLN A 13 -7.36 -0.25 -3.86
CA GLN A 13 -6.93 0.54 -2.69
C GLN A 13 -7.51 1.97 -2.67
N VAL A 14 -7.91 2.53 -3.83
CA VAL A 14 -8.58 3.84 -3.90
C VAL A 14 -9.85 3.88 -3.05
N MET A 15 -10.55 2.74 -2.91
CA MET A 15 -11.74 2.62 -2.07
C MET A 15 -11.50 2.95 -0.59
N ASP A 16 -10.26 2.88 -0.14
CA ASP A 16 -9.90 3.11 1.26
C ASP A 16 -9.46 4.58 1.53
N THR A 17 -9.49 5.44 0.49
CA THR A 17 -9.11 6.86 0.58
C THR A 17 -10.35 7.73 0.75
N MET A 18 -10.43 8.51 1.84
CA MET A 18 -11.60 9.36 2.12
C MET A 18 -11.58 10.70 1.39
N ASP A 19 -10.42 11.31 1.21
CA ASP A 19 -10.27 12.59 0.53
C ASP A 19 -9.21 12.52 -0.57
N ILE A 20 -9.59 12.87 -1.80
CA ILE A 20 -8.72 12.94 -2.98
C ILE A 20 -8.82 14.36 -3.55
N GLU A 21 -7.73 15.11 -3.53
CA GLU A 21 -7.64 16.50 -4.02
C GLU A 21 -6.50 16.68 -5.05
N ASN A 22 -5.75 15.63 -5.34
CA ASN A 22 -4.57 15.65 -6.21
C ASN A 22 -4.77 14.94 -7.55
N PHE A 23 -6.01 14.54 -7.89
CA PHE A 23 -6.30 13.98 -9.21
C PHE A 23 -6.65 15.07 -10.21
N THR A 24 -5.90 15.14 -11.31
CA THR A 24 -6.08 16.19 -12.34
C THR A 24 -7.53 16.25 -12.84
N SER A 25 -8.09 17.44 -12.92
CA SER A 25 -9.47 17.76 -13.29
C SER A 25 -10.58 17.40 -12.28
N VAL A 26 -10.24 16.78 -11.17
CA VAL A 26 -11.17 16.52 -10.06
C VAL A 26 -10.71 17.33 -8.86
N GLN A 27 -11.43 18.40 -8.49
CA GLN A 27 -11.03 19.29 -7.42
C GLN A 27 -11.02 18.62 -6.06
N LYS A 28 -12.08 17.85 -5.76
CA LYS A 28 -12.22 17.07 -4.54
C LYS A 28 -13.19 15.91 -4.75
N THR A 29 -12.83 14.73 -4.29
CA THR A 29 -13.69 13.54 -4.31
C THR A 29 -13.32 12.59 -3.17
N GLN A 30 -14.06 11.51 -3.06
CA GLN A 30 -13.78 10.38 -2.15
C GLN A 30 -13.49 9.14 -2.97
N GLY A 31 -12.63 8.26 -2.47
CA GLY A 31 -12.24 7.03 -3.16
C GLY A 31 -13.41 6.19 -3.65
N PRO A 32 -14.41 5.85 -2.80
CA PRO A 32 -15.59 5.11 -3.24
C PRO A 32 -16.37 5.79 -4.36
N LYS A 33 -16.56 7.11 -4.27
CA LYS A 33 -17.23 7.89 -5.31
C LYS A 33 -16.42 7.88 -6.61
N PHE A 34 -15.13 8.13 -6.51
CA PHE A 34 -14.22 8.13 -7.66
C PHE A 34 -14.18 6.78 -8.36
N ALA A 35 -14.08 5.68 -7.60
CA ALA A 35 -14.12 4.34 -8.14
C ALA A 35 -15.45 4.02 -8.84
N ALA A 36 -16.59 4.44 -8.26
CA ALA A 36 -17.90 4.26 -8.86
C ALA A 36 -18.06 5.04 -10.18
N GLU A 37 -17.54 6.28 -10.25
CA GLU A 37 -17.55 7.08 -11.46
C GLU A 37 -16.66 6.47 -12.56
N MET A 38 -15.49 5.92 -12.21
CA MET A 38 -14.63 5.18 -13.15
C MET A 38 -15.31 3.90 -13.63
N GLU A 39 -15.98 3.14 -12.77
CA GLU A 39 -16.74 1.96 -13.15
C GLU A 39 -17.88 2.32 -14.10
N ALA A 40 -18.65 3.37 -13.80
CA ALA A 40 -19.72 3.85 -14.67
C ALA A 40 -19.19 4.22 -16.07
N HIS A 41 -18.03 4.89 -16.14
CA HIS A 41 -17.40 5.24 -17.39
C HIS A 41 -16.97 3.99 -18.19
N VAL A 42 -16.38 2.98 -17.53
CA VAL A 42 -16.01 1.72 -18.22
C VAL A 42 -17.24 1.01 -18.78
N ARG A 43 -18.38 1.05 -18.07
CA ARG A 43 -19.64 0.42 -18.49
C ARG A 43 -20.33 1.09 -19.67
N GLU A 44 -19.87 2.27 -20.09
CA GLU A 44 -20.30 2.88 -21.37
C GLU A 44 -19.72 2.13 -22.58
N TYR A 45 -18.72 1.28 -22.39
CA TYR A 45 -18.12 0.45 -23.41
C TYR A 45 -18.51 -1.01 -23.23
N ASP A 46 -18.37 -1.79 -24.27
CA ASP A 46 -18.61 -3.25 -24.26
C ASP A 46 -17.39 -3.95 -23.60
N VAL A 47 -17.36 -3.89 -22.26
CA VAL A 47 -16.30 -4.46 -21.41
C VAL A 47 -16.92 -5.40 -20.39
N ASP A 48 -16.47 -6.65 -20.38
CA ASP A 48 -16.87 -7.64 -19.38
C ASP A 48 -16.17 -7.34 -18.04
N ILE A 49 -16.94 -7.04 -16.99
CA ILE A 49 -16.41 -6.79 -15.64
C ILE A 49 -16.72 -7.98 -14.75
N MET A 50 -15.69 -8.70 -14.36
CA MET A 50 -15.74 -9.83 -13.43
C MET A 50 -15.23 -9.38 -12.06
N ASN A 51 -16.13 -8.87 -11.23
CA ASN A 51 -15.85 -8.44 -9.86
C ASN A 51 -15.89 -9.62 -8.89
N LEU A 52 -15.27 -9.49 -7.71
CA LEU A 52 -15.15 -10.52 -6.67
C LEU A 52 -14.48 -11.80 -7.17
N GLN A 53 -13.57 -11.66 -8.13
CA GLN A 53 -12.78 -12.76 -8.68
C GLN A 53 -11.30 -12.52 -8.41
N ARG A 54 -10.63 -13.56 -7.94
CA ARG A 54 -9.21 -13.54 -7.66
C ARG A 54 -8.47 -14.44 -8.65
N VAL A 55 -7.41 -13.90 -9.24
CA VAL A 55 -6.53 -14.65 -10.13
C VAL A 55 -5.59 -15.51 -9.28
N SER A 56 -5.47 -16.79 -9.62
CA SER A 56 -4.57 -17.73 -8.96
C SER A 56 -3.32 -18.03 -9.79
N LYS A 57 -3.41 -17.92 -11.13
CA LYS A 57 -2.28 -18.27 -12.02
C LYS A 57 -2.40 -17.57 -13.37
N ILE A 58 -1.25 -17.30 -13.98
CA ILE A 58 -1.11 -16.86 -15.39
C ILE A 58 -0.18 -17.83 -16.10
N THR A 59 -0.59 -18.27 -17.29
CA THR A 59 0.22 -19.10 -18.20
C THR A 59 0.42 -18.35 -19.51
N GLY A 60 1.68 -18.17 -19.94
CA GLY A 60 2.03 -17.45 -21.14
C GLY A 60 1.52 -18.11 -22.43
N ALA A 61 1.34 -17.32 -23.48
CA ALA A 61 0.81 -17.75 -24.76
C ALA A 61 1.66 -18.85 -25.44
N ASP A 62 2.94 -18.87 -25.20
CA ASP A 62 3.90 -19.87 -25.72
C ASP A 62 3.84 -21.23 -25.01
N GLN A 63 3.20 -21.28 -23.85
CA GLN A 63 2.97 -22.51 -23.07
C GLN A 63 1.59 -23.12 -23.28
N THR A 64 0.69 -22.44 -23.96
CA THR A 64 -0.66 -22.93 -24.22
C THR A 64 -0.77 -23.52 -25.64
N ALA A 65 -1.61 -24.54 -25.80
CA ALA A 65 -1.77 -25.21 -27.09
C ALA A 65 -2.38 -24.33 -28.20
N ASN A 66 -3.14 -23.30 -27.80
CA ASN A 66 -3.84 -22.41 -28.71
C ASN A 66 -3.12 -21.06 -28.92
N GLY A 67 -1.98 -20.84 -28.26
CA GLY A 67 -1.21 -19.59 -28.36
C GLY A 67 -1.86 -18.38 -27.70
N LEU A 68 -2.80 -18.57 -26.76
CA LEU A 68 -3.44 -17.54 -25.96
C LEU A 68 -2.87 -17.53 -24.54
N VAL A 69 -2.84 -16.38 -23.90
CA VAL A 69 -2.55 -16.27 -22.48
C VAL A 69 -3.74 -16.81 -21.70
N GLU A 70 -3.49 -17.76 -20.79
CA GLU A 70 -4.50 -18.31 -19.89
C GLU A 70 -4.42 -17.64 -18.51
N VAL A 71 -5.57 -17.19 -18.00
CA VAL A 71 -5.74 -16.65 -16.65
C VAL A 71 -6.64 -17.60 -15.87
N GLU A 72 -6.11 -18.24 -14.84
CA GLU A 72 -6.86 -19.12 -13.95
C GLU A 72 -7.32 -18.35 -12.70
N LEU A 73 -8.58 -18.53 -12.33
CA LEU A 73 -9.19 -17.91 -11.14
C LEU A 73 -9.16 -18.91 -9.97
N GLU A 74 -9.23 -18.40 -8.73
CA GLU A 74 -9.28 -19.25 -7.52
C GLU A 74 -10.48 -20.21 -7.49
N ASN A 75 -11.58 -19.87 -8.17
CA ASN A 75 -12.74 -20.75 -8.32
C ASN A 75 -12.57 -21.86 -9.39
N GLY A 76 -11.39 -21.95 -10.01
CA GLY A 76 -11.05 -22.93 -11.05
C GLY A 76 -11.51 -22.54 -12.48
N ALA A 77 -12.16 -21.41 -12.67
CA ALA A 77 -12.50 -20.93 -14.01
C ALA A 77 -11.25 -20.46 -14.76
N LYS A 78 -11.24 -20.63 -16.06
CA LYS A 78 -10.15 -20.22 -16.94
C LYS A 78 -10.63 -19.22 -17.97
N LEU A 79 -9.86 -18.18 -18.15
CA LEU A 79 -10.08 -17.15 -19.16
C LEU A 79 -8.91 -17.17 -20.14
N GLU A 80 -9.19 -16.95 -21.40
CA GLU A 80 -8.19 -16.91 -22.44
C GLU A 80 -8.22 -15.57 -23.17
N SER A 81 -7.05 -15.01 -23.42
CA SER A 81 -6.94 -13.77 -24.16
C SER A 81 -5.64 -13.71 -24.99
N LYS A 82 -5.62 -12.82 -26.00
CA LYS A 82 -4.40 -12.58 -26.77
C LYS A 82 -3.34 -11.84 -25.96
N THR A 83 -3.79 -10.98 -25.05
CA THR A 83 -2.91 -10.18 -24.19
C THR A 83 -3.53 -9.98 -22.83
N VAL A 84 -2.71 -9.86 -21.80
CA VAL A 84 -3.09 -9.55 -20.42
C VAL A 84 -2.30 -8.34 -19.93
N ILE A 85 -2.96 -7.40 -19.27
CA ILE A 85 -2.32 -6.29 -18.56
C ILE A 85 -2.50 -6.51 -17.06
N LEU A 86 -1.40 -6.68 -16.35
CA LEU A 86 -1.35 -6.82 -14.90
C LEU A 86 -1.27 -5.44 -14.26
N SER A 87 -2.35 -4.99 -13.64
CA SER A 87 -2.44 -3.71 -12.92
C SER A 87 -2.94 -3.94 -11.49
N THR A 88 -2.39 -4.95 -10.82
CA THR A 88 -2.85 -5.44 -9.52
C THR A 88 -2.47 -4.54 -8.35
N GLY A 89 -1.64 -3.52 -8.61
CA GLY A 89 -1.24 -2.55 -7.61
C GLY A 89 -0.40 -3.13 -6.47
N ALA A 90 -0.46 -2.46 -5.34
CA ALA A 90 0.25 -2.85 -4.12
C ALA A 90 -0.65 -2.65 -2.90
N ARG A 91 -0.28 -3.27 -1.79
CA ARG A 91 -0.94 -3.11 -0.48
C ARG A 91 0.05 -2.58 0.55
N TRP A 92 -0.47 -1.94 1.59
CA TRP A 92 0.35 -1.51 2.71
C TRP A 92 1.04 -2.71 3.38
N ARG A 93 2.31 -2.53 3.68
CA ARG A 93 3.02 -3.46 4.55
C ARG A 93 2.58 -3.24 5.98
N GLU A 94 2.19 -4.31 6.65
CA GLU A 94 1.80 -4.32 8.05
C GLU A 94 3.01 -4.61 8.96
N MET A 95 2.94 -4.16 10.19
CA MET A 95 3.94 -4.51 11.22
C MET A 95 3.86 -6.00 11.61
N ASN A 96 2.67 -6.59 11.46
CA ASN A 96 2.32 -7.95 11.89
C ASN A 96 2.56 -8.19 13.38
N VAL A 97 2.15 -7.24 14.21
CA VAL A 97 2.25 -7.33 15.67
C VAL A 97 0.86 -7.48 16.32
N PRO A 98 0.77 -8.05 17.54
CA PRO A 98 -0.47 -8.07 18.30
C PRO A 98 -1.11 -6.69 18.41
N GLY A 99 -2.43 -6.63 18.32
CA GLY A 99 -3.22 -5.40 18.37
C GLY A 99 -3.31 -4.62 17.04
N GLU A 100 -2.39 -4.80 16.08
CA GLU A 100 -2.44 -4.05 14.81
C GLU A 100 -3.75 -4.27 14.05
N ALA A 101 -4.12 -5.53 13.83
CA ALA A 101 -5.37 -5.87 13.12
C ALA A 101 -6.61 -5.51 13.96
N GLU A 102 -6.55 -5.68 15.28
CA GLU A 102 -7.67 -5.35 16.18
C GLU A 102 -8.01 -3.85 16.14
N TYR A 103 -6.98 -2.99 16.18
CA TYR A 103 -7.17 -1.54 16.21
C TYR A 103 -7.08 -0.86 14.85
N ARG A 104 -7.09 -1.61 13.75
CA ARG A 104 -7.24 -1.04 12.40
C ARG A 104 -8.53 -0.21 12.32
N THR A 105 -8.45 1.01 11.80
CA THR A 105 -9.52 2.03 11.80
C THR A 105 -9.95 2.56 13.18
N ARG A 106 -9.35 2.05 14.27
CA ARG A 106 -9.60 2.49 15.65
C ARG A 106 -8.32 3.02 16.32
N GLY A 107 -7.44 3.62 15.52
CA GLY A 107 -6.17 4.18 15.95
C GLY A 107 -4.98 3.69 15.13
N VAL A 108 -5.04 2.53 14.49
CA VAL A 108 -4.05 2.11 13.49
C VAL A 108 -4.51 2.54 12.10
N ALA A 109 -3.68 3.28 11.39
CA ALA A 109 -3.93 3.86 10.08
C ALA A 109 -2.72 3.67 9.14
N TYR A 110 -2.98 3.74 7.83
CA TYR A 110 -1.96 3.58 6.79
C TYR A 110 -1.90 4.78 5.85
N CYS A 111 -2.88 5.68 5.90
CA CYS A 111 -2.95 6.88 5.09
C CYS A 111 -2.89 8.13 5.98
N PRO A 112 -1.73 8.81 6.11
CA PRO A 112 -1.59 9.99 6.95
C PRO A 112 -2.49 11.15 6.51
N HIS A 113 -2.65 11.36 5.21
CA HIS A 113 -3.50 12.44 4.67
C HIS A 113 -5.00 12.16 4.90
N CYS A 114 -5.42 10.87 4.85
CA CYS A 114 -6.81 10.48 5.03
C CYS A 114 -7.24 10.58 6.49
N ASP A 115 -6.44 10.01 7.37
CA ASP A 115 -6.80 9.79 8.77
C ASP A 115 -6.20 10.82 9.74
N GLY A 116 -5.15 11.54 9.32
CA GLY A 116 -4.45 12.54 10.13
C GLY A 116 -5.39 13.55 10.82
N PRO A 117 -6.38 14.14 10.12
CA PRO A 117 -7.33 15.08 10.73
C PRO A 117 -8.10 14.52 11.93
N LEU A 118 -8.32 13.19 12.02
CA LEU A 118 -9.01 12.53 13.14
C LEU A 118 -8.19 12.56 14.44
N PHE A 119 -6.89 12.83 14.32
CA PHE A 119 -5.95 12.88 15.44
C PHE A 119 -5.54 14.29 15.84
N LYS A 120 -6.27 15.29 15.40
CA LYS A 120 -6.00 16.69 15.75
C LYS A 120 -5.89 16.87 17.28
N GLY A 121 -4.76 17.47 17.71
CA GLY A 121 -4.48 17.70 19.13
C GLY A 121 -4.20 16.46 19.96
N LYS A 122 -3.94 15.32 19.32
CA LYS A 122 -3.55 14.05 19.99
C LYS A 122 -2.08 13.73 19.70
N ARG A 123 -1.53 12.80 20.46
CA ARG A 123 -0.18 12.26 20.22
C ARG A 123 -0.29 11.04 19.30
N VAL A 124 0.60 10.94 18.32
CA VAL A 124 0.62 9.83 17.37
C VAL A 124 2.03 9.28 17.17
N ALA A 125 2.14 8.06 16.68
CA ALA A 125 3.38 7.52 16.13
C ALA A 125 3.30 7.37 14.62
N VAL A 126 4.46 7.50 13.97
CA VAL A 126 4.69 7.08 12.59
C VAL A 126 5.74 5.98 12.61
N ILE A 127 5.45 4.85 11.99
CA ILE A 127 6.36 3.71 11.93
C ILE A 127 7.04 3.70 10.56
N GLY A 128 8.36 3.83 10.56
CA GLY A 128 9.21 3.81 9.36
C GLY A 128 9.91 5.14 9.08
N GLY A 129 11.21 5.08 8.85
CA GLY A 129 12.11 6.22 8.65
C GLY A 129 12.61 6.39 7.21
N GLY A 130 11.86 5.88 6.21
CA GLY A 130 12.04 6.21 4.80
C GLY A 130 11.37 7.54 4.43
N ASN A 131 11.45 7.96 3.15
CA ASN A 131 10.81 9.20 2.68
C ASN A 131 9.36 9.28 3.10
N SER A 132 8.54 8.28 2.79
CA SER A 132 7.10 8.28 3.12
C SER A 132 6.83 8.45 4.62
N GLY A 133 7.60 7.79 5.49
CA GLY A 133 7.42 7.91 6.94
C GLY A 133 7.84 9.28 7.47
N VAL A 134 8.93 9.83 6.97
CA VAL A 134 9.40 11.16 7.38
C VAL A 134 8.46 12.25 6.86
N GLU A 135 7.99 12.18 5.61
CA GLU A 135 6.97 13.08 5.05
C GLU A 135 5.68 13.02 5.87
N ALA A 136 5.19 11.81 6.16
CA ALA A 136 4.02 11.60 7.00
C ALA A 136 4.18 12.25 8.39
N ALA A 137 5.36 12.11 9.00
CA ALA A 137 5.63 12.72 10.31
C ALA A 137 5.66 14.25 10.25
N ILE A 138 6.20 14.83 9.17
CA ILE A 138 6.21 16.27 8.95
C ILE A 138 4.79 16.80 8.78
N ASP A 139 3.97 16.16 7.95
CA ASP A 139 2.60 16.58 7.68
C ASP A 139 1.71 16.46 8.92
N LEU A 140 1.81 15.34 9.62
CA LEU A 140 1.09 15.12 10.87
C LEU A 140 1.49 16.11 11.97
N ALA A 141 2.76 16.52 12.04
CA ALA A 141 3.21 17.53 13.02
C ALA A 141 2.49 18.88 12.87
N GLY A 142 1.95 19.21 11.68
CA GLY A 142 1.11 20.38 11.45
C GLY A 142 -0.34 20.25 11.98
N ILE A 143 -0.76 19.04 12.38
CA ILE A 143 -2.15 18.73 12.73
C ILE A 143 -2.28 18.27 14.19
N VAL A 144 -1.35 17.43 14.65
CA VAL A 144 -1.42 16.73 15.93
C VAL A 144 -0.62 17.46 17.03
N GLU A 145 -0.81 17.05 18.27
CA GLU A 145 -0.05 17.60 19.41
C GLU A 145 1.43 17.20 19.32
N HIS A 146 1.71 15.93 19.05
CA HIS A 146 3.07 15.40 19.00
C HIS A 146 3.17 14.17 18.09
N VAL A 147 4.25 14.07 17.32
CA VAL A 147 4.59 12.94 16.47
C VAL A 147 5.82 12.23 17.02
N THR A 148 5.72 10.93 17.25
CA THR A 148 6.86 10.06 17.52
C THR A 148 7.15 9.20 16.30
N LEU A 149 8.25 9.47 15.57
CA LEU A 149 8.70 8.62 14.47
C LEU A 149 9.54 7.48 15.04
N VAL A 150 9.15 6.24 14.73
CA VAL A 150 9.81 5.02 15.20
C VAL A 150 10.44 4.31 14.02
N GLU A 151 11.77 4.16 14.05
CA GLU A 151 12.55 3.52 13.01
C GLU A 151 13.28 2.28 13.54
N PHE A 152 13.16 1.19 12.78
CA PHE A 152 13.81 -0.09 13.09
C PHE A 152 15.33 -0.02 12.97
N ASP A 153 15.85 0.70 11.99
CA ASP A 153 17.29 0.84 11.77
C ASP A 153 17.93 1.89 12.70
N THR A 154 19.26 1.90 12.70
CA THR A 154 20.06 2.86 13.49
C THR A 154 20.13 4.26 12.86
N LYS A 155 19.54 4.44 11.67
CA LYS A 155 19.51 5.71 10.93
C LYS A 155 18.25 5.79 10.04
N LEU A 156 17.79 7.00 9.82
CA LEU A 156 16.75 7.28 8.82
C LEU A 156 17.30 7.06 7.41
N ARG A 157 16.44 6.55 6.53
CA ARG A 157 16.75 6.35 5.10
C ARG A 157 16.16 7.44 4.21
N ALA A 158 15.40 8.34 4.78
CA ALA A 158 14.81 9.48 4.08
C ALA A 158 15.90 10.44 3.58
N ASP A 159 15.56 11.23 2.56
CA ASP A 159 16.44 12.27 2.03
C ASP A 159 16.80 13.29 3.11
N GLN A 160 18.04 13.81 3.04
CA GLN A 160 18.57 14.69 4.08
C GLN A 160 17.74 15.97 4.28
N VAL A 161 17.13 16.47 3.21
CA VAL A 161 16.25 17.65 3.28
C VAL A 161 15.01 17.39 4.15
N LEU A 162 14.43 16.20 4.04
CA LEU A 162 13.29 15.77 4.85
C LEU A 162 13.70 15.55 6.31
N GLN A 163 14.86 14.91 6.55
CA GLN A 163 15.38 14.72 7.90
C GLN A 163 15.65 16.07 8.59
N ASN A 164 16.24 17.03 7.87
CA ASN A 164 16.47 18.37 8.40
C ASN A 164 15.17 19.08 8.74
N LYS A 165 14.15 18.94 7.89
CA LYS A 165 12.83 19.52 8.15
C LYS A 165 12.18 18.89 9.38
N LEU A 166 12.15 17.55 9.48
CA LEU A 166 11.61 16.84 10.64
C LEU A 166 12.28 17.32 11.95
N ASN A 167 13.62 17.34 11.96
CA ASN A 167 14.41 17.74 13.13
C ASN A 167 14.20 19.22 13.54
N SER A 168 13.71 20.08 12.64
CA SER A 168 13.41 21.47 12.93
C SER A 168 12.05 21.68 13.63
N LEU A 169 11.21 20.65 13.68
CA LEU A 169 9.87 20.75 14.25
C LEU A 169 9.91 20.50 15.76
N PRO A 170 9.33 21.38 16.60
CA PRO A 170 9.44 21.29 18.06
C PRO A 170 8.57 20.17 18.67
N ASN A 171 7.60 19.66 17.91
CA ASN A 171 6.64 18.64 18.36
C ASN A 171 6.89 17.27 17.71
N THR A 172 8.14 16.98 17.39
CA THR A 172 8.54 15.67 16.86
C THR A 172 9.63 15.01 17.72
N THR A 173 9.56 13.71 17.85
CA THR A 173 10.60 12.87 18.46
C THR A 173 10.93 11.73 17.52
N VAL A 174 12.21 11.42 17.36
CA VAL A 174 12.67 10.28 16.55
C VAL A 174 13.28 9.23 17.47
N ILE A 175 12.73 8.02 17.41
CA ILE A 175 13.25 6.84 18.12
C ILE A 175 13.80 5.89 17.06
N MET A 176 15.10 5.70 17.06
CA MET A 176 15.79 4.78 16.16
C MET A 176 16.11 3.47 16.86
N ASN A 177 16.49 2.46 16.07
CA ASN A 177 16.87 1.14 16.57
C ASN A 177 15.74 0.45 17.36
N ALA A 178 14.49 0.75 17.03
CA ALA A 178 13.29 0.35 17.75
C ALA A 178 12.44 -0.64 16.96
N LEU A 179 12.22 -1.81 17.53
CA LEU A 179 11.32 -2.82 16.99
C LEU A 179 9.94 -2.65 17.65
N SER A 180 8.94 -2.22 16.88
CA SER A 180 7.54 -2.24 17.33
C SER A 180 7.12 -3.67 17.63
N THR A 181 6.57 -3.94 18.81
CA THR A 181 6.25 -5.30 19.27
C THR A 181 4.77 -5.50 19.55
N GLU A 182 4.03 -4.46 19.92
CA GLU A 182 2.61 -4.57 20.24
C GLU A 182 1.92 -3.21 20.12
N VAL A 183 0.69 -3.21 19.60
CA VAL A 183 -0.23 -2.07 19.67
C VAL A 183 -1.12 -2.25 20.89
N LEU A 184 -1.05 -1.29 21.80
CA LEU A 184 -1.85 -1.28 23.03
C LEU A 184 -3.15 -0.51 22.83
N GLY A 185 -4.22 -0.98 23.46
CA GLY A 185 -5.50 -0.31 23.42
C GLY A 185 -6.41 -0.69 24.59
N ASP A 186 -7.54 -0.01 24.68
CA ASP A 186 -8.54 -0.17 25.75
C ASP A 186 -9.75 -1.05 25.33
N GLY A 187 -9.64 -1.74 24.17
CA GLY A 187 -10.71 -2.51 23.55
C GLY A 187 -11.57 -1.67 22.57
N SER A 188 -11.53 -0.34 22.66
CA SER A 188 -12.24 0.56 21.75
C SER A 188 -11.29 1.29 20.79
N GLN A 189 -10.14 1.72 21.26
CA GLN A 189 -9.15 2.50 20.51
C GLN A 189 -7.74 2.25 20.99
N VAL A 190 -6.76 2.68 20.17
CA VAL A 190 -5.34 2.66 20.52
C VAL A 190 -5.07 3.59 21.71
N THR A 191 -4.24 3.12 22.65
CA THR A 191 -3.74 3.89 23.80
C THR A 191 -2.22 3.98 23.84
N GLY A 192 -1.51 3.14 23.09
CA GLY A 192 -0.06 3.14 23.07
C GLY A 192 0.57 2.22 22.05
N LEU A 193 1.89 2.35 21.94
CA LEU A 193 2.77 1.48 21.17
C LEU A 193 3.86 0.93 22.09
N LYS A 194 4.01 -0.38 22.12
CA LYS A 194 5.13 -1.05 22.76
C LYS A 194 6.23 -1.29 21.74
N TYR A 195 7.45 -0.97 22.08
CA TYR A 195 8.61 -1.26 21.26
C TYR A 195 9.78 -1.74 22.11
N LYS A 196 10.70 -2.44 21.46
CA LYS A 196 11.94 -2.94 22.04
C LYS A 196 13.11 -2.17 21.45
N ASP A 197 13.96 -1.60 22.29
CA ASP A 197 15.25 -1.07 21.87
C ASP A 197 16.15 -2.26 21.46
N ARG A 198 16.57 -2.29 20.21
CA ARG A 198 17.35 -3.39 19.63
C ARG A 198 18.82 -3.41 20.08
N ALA A 199 19.31 -2.34 20.70
CA ALA A 199 20.66 -2.27 21.26
C ALA A 199 20.73 -2.79 22.69
N THR A 200 19.70 -2.51 23.50
CA THR A 200 19.68 -2.83 24.93
C THR A 200 18.76 -4.00 25.27
N ASP A 201 17.88 -4.39 24.33
CA ASP A 201 16.80 -5.36 24.52
C ASP A 201 15.72 -4.90 25.52
N GLU A 202 15.74 -3.64 25.95
CA GLU A 202 14.75 -3.07 26.85
C GLU A 202 13.41 -2.80 26.15
N GLU A 203 12.33 -3.05 26.85
CA GLU A 203 10.98 -2.74 26.39
C GLU A 203 10.53 -1.36 26.87
N HIS A 204 9.90 -0.62 25.97
CA HIS A 204 9.38 0.72 26.21
C HIS A 204 7.95 0.85 25.72
N VAL A 205 7.21 1.79 26.29
CA VAL A 205 5.86 2.14 25.86
C VAL A 205 5.79 3.63 25.55
N VAL A 206 5.20 3.95 24.41
CA VAL A 206 4.83 5.32 24.05
C VAL A 206 3.31 5.45 24.16
N GLU A 207 2.82 6.30 25.04
CA GLU A 207 1.40 6.63 25.14
C GLU A 207 0.98 7.55 23.99
N LEU A 208 -0.05 7.13 23.26
CA LEU A 208 -0.53 7.83 22.05
C LEU A 208 -1.92 7.35 21.67
N ALA A 209 -2.59 8.10 20.80
CA ALA A 209 -3.94 7.80 20.34
C ALA A 209 -4.00 7.25 18.90
N GLY A 210 -2.88 7.27 18.17
CA GLY A 210 -2.86 6.81 16.79
C GLY A 210 -1.48 6.37 16.31
N ILE A 211 -1.46 5.39 15.42
CA ILE A 211 -0.25 4.81 14.81
C ILE A 211 -0.43 4.82 13.30
N PHE A 212 0.47 5.48 12.58
CA PHE A 212 0.54 5.52 11.13
C PHE A 212 1.66 4.61 10.62
N VAL A 213 1.31 3.52 9.96
CA VAL A 213 2.29 2.52 9.50
C VAL A 213 2.78 2.90 8.10
N GLN A 214 4.06 3.27 7.99
CA GLN A 214 4.71 3.78 6.79
C GLN A 214 5.98 3.00 6.44
N ILE A 215 5.90 1.66 6.48
CA ILE A 215 7.03 0.75 6.24
C ILE A 215 7.07 0.19 4.82
N GLY A 216 6.43 0.88 3.89
CA GLY A 216 6.42 0.58 2.46
C GLY A 216 5.22 -0.20 1.98
N LEU A 217 5.27 -0.58 0.72
CA LEU A 217 4.23 -1.32 0.01
C LEU A 217 4.69 -2.74 -0.32
N LEU A 218 3.73 -3.63 -0.48
CA LEU A 218 3.92 -4.98 -1.00
C LEU A 218 3.17 -5.09 -2.32
N PRO A 219 3.83 -5.38 -3.45
CA PRO A 219 3.16 -5.62 -4.71
C PRO A 219 2.16 -6.78 -4.60
N ASN A 220 1.00 -6.64 -5.24
CA ASN A 220 -0.01 -7.70 -5.29
C ASN A 220 0.31 -8.70 -6.41
N THR A 221 1.38 -9.45 -6.24
CA THR A 221 1.97 -10.35 -7.23
C THR A 221 2.16 -11.78 -6.70
N ASP A 222 1.59 -12.10 -5.55
CA ASP A 222 1.76 -13.40 -4.92
C ASP A 222 1.33 -14.57 -5.83
N PHE A 223 0.32 -14.36 -6.67
CA PHE A 223 -0.16 -15.34 -7.66
C PHE A 223 0.81 -15.59 -8.83
N LEU A 224 1.87 -14.78 -8.95
CA LEU A 224 2.89 -14.92 -9.98
C LEU A 224 4.13 -15.70 -9.50
N LYS A 225 4.24 -16.06 -8.22
CA LYS A 225 5.43 -16.71 -7.65
C LYS A 225 5.82 -18.02 -8.35
N ASP A 226 4.81 -18.75 -8.84
CA ASP A 226 4.99 -20.02 -9.56
C ASP A 226 4.75 -19.86 -11.07
N SER A 227 4.77 -18.62 -11.59
CA SER A 227 4.66 -18.32 -13.01
C SER A 227 6.04 -18.04 -13.62
N GLU A 228 6.10 -17.92 -14.96
CA GLU A 228 7.31 -17.49 -15.66
C GLU A 228 7.56 -15.97 -15.62
N VAL A 229 6.62 -15.19 -15.10
CA VAL A 229 6.78 -13.73 -15.01
C VAL A 229 7.90 -13.40 -14.02
N GLU A 230 8.92 -12.72 -14.49
CA GLU A 230 10.08 -12.35 -13.69
C GLU A 230 9.71 -11.27 -12.65
N LEU A 231 10.07 -11.56 -11.41
CA LEU A 231 9.88 -10.66 -10.27
C LEU A 231 11.22 -10.24 -9.66
N THR A 232 11.28 -9.03 -9.12
CA THR A 232 12.40 -8.62 -8.26
C THR A 232 12.35 -9.36 -6.92
N ASN A 233 13.43 -9.25 -6.13
CA ASN A 233 13.46 -9.76 -4.75
C ASN A 233 12.40 -9.11 -3.83
N ARG A 234 11.79 -8.00 -4.28
CA ARG A 234 10.70 -7.31 -3.58
C ARG A 234 9.31 -7.74 -4.07
N GLY A 235 9.24 -8.63 -5.06
CA GLY A 235 8.01 -9.09 -5.68
C GLY A 235 7.46 -8.16 -6.76
N GLU A 236 8.20 -7.13 -7.19
CA GLU A 236 7.76 -6.25 -8.28
C GLU A 236 7.93 -6.92 -9.63
N ILE A 237 6.96 -6.78 -10.54
CA ILE A 237 7.04 -7.30 -11.90
C ILE A 237 8.10 -6.50 -12.69
N ILE A 238 9.05 -7.20 -13.26
CA ILE A 238 10.08 -6.59 -14.12
C ILE A 238 9.47 -6.28 -15.48
N VAL A 239 9.53 -5.01 -15.90
CA VAL A 239 9.03 -4.54 -17.19
C VAL A 239 10.07 -3.71 -17.91
N ASN A 240 9.97 -3.68 -19.25
CA ASN A 240 10.76 -2.80 -20.10
C ASN A 240 10.07 -1.43 -20.31
N ASP A 241 10.65 -0.55 -21.14
CA ASP A 241 10.12 0.79 -21.45
C ASP A 241 8.75 0.79 -22.15
N ARG A 242 8.27 -0.38 -22.59
CA ARG A 242 6.95 -0.58 -23.20
C ARG A 242 5.97 -1.29 -22.29
N ASN A 243 6.31 -1.44 -21.02
CA ASN A 243 5.55 -2.20 -20.02
C ASN A 243 5.36 -3.69 -20.38
N GLU A 244 6.24 -4.26 -21.23
CA GLU A 244 6.26 -5.66 -21.55
C GLU A 244 7.01 -6.42 -20.45
N THR A 245 6.45 -7.55 -20.02
CA THR A 245 7.16 -8.52 -19.17
C THR A 245 8.04 -9.44 -20.04
N ASN A 246 8.78 -10.35 -19.40
CA ASN A 246 9.51 -11.40 -20.11
C ASN A 246 8.58 -12.45 -20.78
N VAL A 247 7.27 -12.48 -20.41
CA VAL A 247 6.29 -13.44 -20.96
C VAL A 247 5.52 -12.79 -22.09
N LYS A 248 5.55 -13.41 -23.27
CA LYS A 248 4.89 -12.91 -24.48
C LYS A 248 3.39 -12.74 -24.29
N GLY A 249 2.88 -11.56 -24.59
CA GLY A 249 1.46 -11.20 -24.47
C GLY A 249 1.06 -10.76 -23.05
N VAL A 250 2.00 -10.76 -22.09
CA VAL A 250 1.76 -10.29 -20.74
C VAL A 250 2.48 -8.95 -20.50
N PHE A 251 1.71 -7.94 -20.15
CA PHE A 251 2.14 -6.60 -19.84
C PHE A 251 1.85 -6.28 -18.37
N ALA A 252 2.54 -5.30 -17.79
CA ALA A 252 2.23 -4.86 -16.43
C ALA A 252 2.42 -3.34 -16.27
N ALA A 253 1.62 -2.71 -15.41
CA ALA A 253 1.69 -1.28 -15.14
C ALA A 253 1.30 -0.94 -13.69
N GLY A 254 1.78 0.19 -13.20
CA GLY A 254 1.48 0.74 -11.88
C GLY A 254 2.31 0.11 -10.75
N ASP A 255 1.81 0.20 -9.53
CA ASP A 255 2.53 -0.11 -8.28
C ASP A 255 3.03 -1.55 -8.14
N CYS A 256 2.52 -2.47 -8.94
CA CYS A 256 3.02 -3.85 -8.97
C CYS A 256 4.32 -4.00 -9.77
N THR A 257 4.83 -2.96 -10.44
CA THR A 257 5.97 -3.04 -11.37
C THR A 257 7.23 -2.37 -10.82
N THR A 258 8.34 -2.52 -11.56
CA THR A 258 9.62 -1.86 -11.27
C THR A 258 9.67 -0.39 -11.68
N VAL A 259 8.61 0.20 -12.21
CA VAL A 259 8.57 1.63 -12.58
C VAL A 259 8.80 2.49 -11.33
N PRO A 260 9.78 3.44 -11.37
CA PRO A 260 10.24 4.11 -10.15
C PRO A 260 9.28 5.15 -9.57
N TYR A 261 8.35 5.67 -10.35
CA TYR A 261 7.37 6.68 -9.90
C TYR A 261 5.98 6.05 -9.89
N LYS A 262 5.53 5.76 -8.68
CA LYS A 262 4.28 5.03 -8.40
C LYS A 262 3.36 5.90 -7.58
#